data_1181e92eb1a70129d80c665653f69a3e
#
_entry.id   1181e92eb1a70129d80c665653f69a3e
#
_cell.length_a   1.000
_cell.length_b   1.000
_cell.length_c   1.000
_cell.angle_alpha   90.00
_cell.angle_beta   90.00
_cell.angle_gamma   90.00
#
_symmetry.space_group_name_H-M   'P 1'
#
loop_
_entity.id
_entity.type
_entity.pdbx_description
1 polymer ?
#
loop_
_entity_poly.entity_id
_entity_poly.type
_entity_poly.pdbx_seq_one_letter_code
_entity_poly.pdbx_strand_id
1 'polypeptide(L)'
;RYSIIVPVYNRPDEVDELLESLTNQSVKDFEVIIVEDGSSIPCKEVCDKYAGKLDLHYYNKPNSGPGQSRNYGAERANGEYMIVLDSDVVLPTDYIKAINAELDREHADAFGGPDEAHSSFTDTQKAISYSMTSFFTTGGIRGGKKKLDKFYPRSFNMGISKKAYMALGGFSKMRFGEDIDFSIRIFKAGYKCRLFPEAWVWHKRRTDFRKFWRQVYNSGIARINLYKKYPESLKLVHLLPMVFTLGIFGTIAIWALGLFMFNFGPDHMNQSIGFAVMELAMLCTFFILLYCIALFADSTRKNRSLKIGALSVVSAFIQLMGYGCGFLNAWWRRCVLGKSEFAAFEKTFYK
;
A
#
# COMPACT_ATOMS: atom_id res chain seq x y z
N ARG A 1 10.28 24.44 -10.72
CA ARG A 1 8.93 23.98 -11.09
C ARG A 1 8.33 23.03 -10.06
N TYR A 2 9.18 22.25 -9.33
CA TYR A 2 8.71 21.21 -8.41
C TYR A 2 9.24 21.39 -7.00
N SER A 3 8.41 21.03 -5.99
CA SER A 3 8.82 20.83 -4.60
C SER A 3 8.62 19.37 -4.24
N ILE A 4 9.71 18.65 -3.98
CA ILE A 4 9.68 17.25 -3.57
C ILE A 4 9.56 17.19 -2.05
N ILE A 5 8.45 16.67 -1.53
CA ILE A 5 8.12 16.64 -0.10
C ILE A 5 8.23 15.22 0.43
N VAL A 6 9.10 15.01 1.41
CA VAL A 6 9.41 13.70 1.98
C VAL A 6 9.20 13.71 3.50
N PRO A 7 8.16 13.06 4.02
CA PRO A 7 8.01 12.84 5.45
C PRO A 7 8.96 11.73 5.90
N VAL A 8 9.68 11.93 7.00
CA VAL A 8 10.66 10.99 7.52
C VAL A 8 10.38 10.66 8.99
N TYR A 9 10.51 9.37 9.34
CA TYR A 9 10.47 8.92 10.73
C TYR A 9 11.41 7.72 10.94
N ASN A 10 12.54 7.93 11.63
CA ASN A 10 13.56 6.91 11.94
C ASN A 10 14.08 6.14 10.70
N ARG A 11 14.45 6.85 9.61
CA ARG A 11 14.81 6.27 8.32
C ARG A 11 16.03 6.94 7.65
N PRO A 12 17.14 7.22 8.37
CA PRO A 12 18.28 7.95 7.79
C PRO A 12 18.89 7.24 6.59
N ASP A 13 19.01 5.89 6.60
CA ASP A 13 19.61 5.13 5.50
C ASP A 13 18.75 5.19 4.22
N GLU A 14 17.42 5.17 4.37
CA GLU A 14 16.51 5.27 3.24
C GLU A 14 16.51 6.68 2.63
N VAL A 15 16.65 7.70 3.49
CA VAL A 15 16.81 9.10 3.04
C VAL A 15 18.11 9.30 2.27
N ASP A 16 19.22 8.66 2.68
CA ASP A 16 20.51 8.72 1.97
C ASP A 16 20.36 8.19 0.53
N GLU A 17 19.76 7.01 0.35
CA GLU A 17 19.51 6.44 -0.98
C GLU A 17 18.58 7.30 -1.85
N LEU A 18 17.54 7.88 -1.25
CA LEU A 18 16.62 8.77 -1.96
C LEU A 18 17.34 10.04 -2.42
N LEU A 19 18.10 10.71 -1.52
CA LEU A 19 18.84 11.94 -1.84
C LEU A 19 19.93 11.67 -2.87
N GLU A 20 20.61 10.52 -2.82
CA GLU A 20 21.55 10.11 -3.86
C GLU A 20 20.84 9.99 -5.23
N SER A 21 19.67 9.36 -5.28
CA SER A 21 18.90 9.22 -6.52
C SER A 21 18.42 10.57 -7.06
N LEU A 22 18.12 11.54 -6.19
CA LEU A 22 17.78 12.91 -6.56
C LEU A 22 18.99 13.69 -7.10
N THR A 23 20.18 13.48 -6.54
CA THR A 23 21.41 14.07 -7.12
C THR A 23 21.73 13.54 -8.51
N ASN A 24 21.25 12.36 -8.86
CA ASN A 24 21.48 11.72 -10.16
C ASN A 24 20.38 12.03 -11.19
N GLN A 25 19.43 12.93 -10.90
CA GLN A 25 18.40 13.32 -11.88
C GLN A 25 19.02 14.08 -13.07
N SER A 26 18.55 13.76 -14.27
CA SER A 26 18.96 14.46 -15.51
C SER A 26 18.43 15.90 -15.60
N VAL A 27 17.34 16.19 -14.92
CA VAL A 27 16.73 17.53 -14.79
C VAL A 27 16.67 17.92 -13.33
N LYS A 28 17.16 19.12 -12.98
CA LYS A 28 17.33 19.61 -11.60
C LYS A 28 16.40 20.78 -11.22
N ASP A 29 15.32 20.98 -11.94
CA ASP A 29 14.35 22.06 -11.68
C ASP A 29 13.40 21.68 -10.52
N PHE A 30 13.97 21.42 -9.34
CA PHE A 30 13.23 21.10 -8.12
C PHE A 30 13.98 21.49 -6.84
N GLU A 31 13.23 21.78 -5.80
CA GLU A 31 13.69 21.82 -4.41
C GLU A 31 13.29 20.54 -3.69
N VAL A 32 13.98 20.17 -2.61
CA VAL A 32 13.70 19.02 -1.76
C VAL A 32 13.37 19.50 -0.34
N ILE A 33 12.24 19.07 0.18
CA ILE A 33 11.77 19.42 1.52
C ILE A 33 11.66 18.13 2.35
N ILE A 34 12.62 17.92 3.24
CA ILE A 34 12.62 16.81 4.20
C ILE A 34 11.92 17.27 5.48
N VAL A 35 10.89 16.53 5.88
CA VAL A 35 10.15 16.80 7.12
C VAL A 35 10.31 15.63 8.09
N GLU A 36 11.18 15.83 9.06
CA GLU A 36 11.42 14.89 10.16
C GLU A 36 10.25 14.92 11.15
N ASP A 37 9.56 13.79 11.32
CA ASP A 37 8.34 13.66 12.11
C ASP A 37 8.61 13.16 13.55
N GLY A 38 9.53 13.80 14.26
CA GLY A 38 9.86 13.49 15.65
C GLY A 38 10.63 12.18 15.80
N SER A 39 11.60 11.93 14.93
CA SER A 39 12.46 10.75 14.97
C SER A 39 13.36 10.72 16.21
N SER A 40 13.59 9.53 16.75
CA SER A 40 14.66 9.26 17.72
C SER A 40 16.02 9.06 17.03
N ILE A 41 16.02 8.73 15.74
CA ILE A 41 17.21 8.62 14.86
C ILE A 41 16.97 9.59 13.69
N PRO A 42 17.37 10.85 13.81
CA PRO A 42 17.13 11.85 12.80
C PRO A 42 18.04 11.68 11.59
N CYS A 43 17.58 12.15 10.41
CA CYS A 43 18.35 12.11 9.18
C CYS A 43 19.10 13.43 8.86
N LYS A 44 19.23 14.33 9.83
CA LYS A 44 19.85 15.64 9.59
C LYS A 44 21.28 15.54 9.04
N GLU A 45 22.14 14.70 9.65
CA GLU A 45 23.51 14.49 9.20
C GLU A 45 23.59 13.96 7.75
N VAL A 46 22.61 13.15 7.37
CA VAL A 46 22.47 12.68 5.98
C VAL A 46 22.11 13.85 5.08
N CYS A 47 21.14 14.68 5.44
CA CYS A 47 20.75 15.86 4.66
C CYS A 47 21.92 16.84 4.44
N ASP A 48 22.73 17.05 5.47
CA ASP A 48 23.88 17.96 5.43
C ASP A 48 24.93 17.54 4.37
N LYS A 49 25.07 16.23 4.06
CA LYS A 49 25.95 15.72 2.99
C LYS A 49 25.53 16.16 1.58
N TYR A 50 24.23 16.48 1.40
CA TYR A 50 23.63 16.81 0.11
C TYR A 50 23.30 18.30 -0.05
N ALA A 51 23.42 19.12 1.00
CA ALA A 51 23.08 20.55 0.99
C ALA A 51 23.83 21.38 -0.08
N GLY A 52 25.05 20.94 -0.48
CA GLY A 52 25.81 21.59 -1.57
C GLY A 52 25.48 21.04 -2.97
N LYS A 53 24.66 19.99 -3.10
CA LYS A 53 24.34 19.31 -4.36
C LYS A 53 22.88 19.48 -4.78
N LEU A 54 21.99 19.72 -3.82
CA LEU A 54 20.55 19.87 -3.98
C LEU A 54 20.09 21.16 -3.29
N ASP A 55 19.05 21.79 -3.82
CA ASP A 55 18.28 22.79 -3.10
C ASP A 55 17.45 22.08 -2.04
N LEU A 56 18.05 21.87 -0.85
CA LEU A 56 17.56 20.99 0.20
C LEU A 56 17.19 21.76 1.46
N HIS A 57 15.95 21.60 1.89
CA HIS A 57 15.41 22.18 3.12
C HIS A 57 15.05 21.07 4.11
N TYR A 58 15.64 21.13 5.30
CA TYR A 58 15.35 20.19 6.38
C TYR A 58 14.56 20.86 7.49
N TYR A 59 13.43 20.24 7.87
CA TYR A 59 12.57 20.69 8.96
C TYR A 59 12.34 19.54 9.94
N ASN A 60 12.36 19.84 11.25
CA ASN A 60 12.02 18.90 12.31
C ASN A 60 10.79 19.40 13.08
N LYS A 61 9.87 18.49 13.41
CA LYS A 61 8.68 18.79 14.20
C LYS A 61 8.27 17.60 15.09
N PRO A 62 7.43 17.82 16.12
CA PRO A 62 6.85 16.73 16.87
C PRO A 62 6.06 15.76 15.99
N ASN A 63 6.06 14.46 16.35
CA ASN A 63 5.38 13.43 15.59
C ASN A 63 3.88 13.70 15.46
N SER A 64 3.38 13.74 14.23
CA SER A 64 1.95 13.93 13.94
C SER A 64 1.44 13.02 12.81
N GLY A 65 2.33 12.14 12.31
CA GLY A 65 2.07 11.21 11.23
C GLY A 65 2.37 11.75 9.83
N PRO A 66 2.47 10.86 8.83
CA PRO A 66 2.98 11.19 7.51
C PRO A 66 2.12 12.21 6.76
N GLY A 67 0.79 12.14 6.86
CA GLY A 67 -0.11 13.10 6.20
C GLY A 67 0.12 14.52 6.68
N GLN A 68 0.24 14.73 8.00
CA GLN A 68 0.47 16.06 8.57
C GLN A 68 1.90 16.57 8.28
N SER A 69 2.87 15.67 8.18
CA SER A 69 4.23 16.05 7.78
C SER A 69 4.30 16.48 6.32
N ARG A 70 3.53 15.83 5.43
CA ARG A 70 3.38 16.30 4.04
C ARG A 70 2.71 17.68 3.97
N ASN A 71 1.68 17.93 4.78
CA ASN A 71 1.04 19.25 4.86
C ASN A 71 2.04 20.32 5.33
N TYR A 72 2.82 19.99 6.37
CA TYR A 72 3.84 20.91 6.90
C TYR A 72 4.90 21.28 5.85
N GLY A 73 5.34 20.31 5.03
CA GLY A 73 6.24 20.55 3.91
C GLY A 73 5.58 21.35 2.79
N ALA A 74 4.30 21.07 2.48
CA ALA A 74 3.55 21.77 1.43
C ALA A 74 3.35 23.26 1.71
N GLU A 75 3.19 23.65 2.97
CA GLU A 75 3.10 25.06 3.38
C GLU A 75 4.41 25.84 3.11
N ARG A 76 5.55 25.13 3.00
CA ARG A 76 6.90 25.70 2.79
C ARG A 76 7.40 25.52 1.37
N ALA A 77 6.65 24.82 0.55
CA ALA A 77 6.98 24.56 -0.84
C ALA A 77 6.86 25.80 -1.72
N ASN A 78 7.83 26.04 -2.61
CA ASN A 78 7.83 27.15 -3.56
C ASN A 78 7.41 26.73 -4.97
N GLY A 79 7.50 25.43 -5.30
CA GLY A 79 7.19 24.89 -6.62
C GLY A 79 5.72 25.04 -7.01
N GLU A 80 5.47 25.06 -8.30
CA GLU A 80 4.13 25.04 -8.89
C GLU A 80 3.42 23.70 -8.67
N TYR A 81 4.20 22.63 -8.68
CA TYR A 81 3.75 21.27 -8.37
C TYR A 81 4.49 20.72 -7.14
N MET A 82 3.76 20.10 -6.28
CA MET A 82 4.28 19.33 -5.15
C MET A 82 4.35 17.86 -5.56
N ILE A 83 5.52 17.25 -5.40
CA ILE A 83 5.73 15.81 -5.58
C ILE A 83 5.93 15.21 -4.21
N VAL A 84 4.97 14.42 -3.76
CA VAL A 84 5.03 13.71 -2.49
C VAL A 84 5.67 12.34 -2.75
N LEU A 85 6.74 12.05 -2.01
CA LEU A 85 7.44 10.76 -2.02
C LEU A 85 7.54 10.22 -0.59
N ASP A 86 7.54 8.89 -0.44
CA ASP A 86 7.93 8.26 0.81
C ASP A 86 9.48 8.15 0.87
N SER A 87 10.06 8.10 2.07
CA SER A 87 11.52 8.03 2.26
C SER A 87 12.15 6.74 1.71
N ASP A 88 11.34 5.69 1.52
CA ASP A 88 11.75 4.36 1.07
C ASP A 88 11.63 4.15 -0.44
N VAL A 89 11.65 5.24 -1.22
CA VAL A 89 11.69 5.20 -2.69
C VAL A 89 13.08 5.57 -3.22
N VAL A 90 13.40 5.02 -4.39
CA VAL A 90 14.58 5.39 -5.20
C VAL A 90 14.08 5.77 -6.58
N LEU A 91 14.63 6.83 -7.16
CA LEU A 91 14.15 7.38 -8.43
C LEU A 91 15.04 6.96 -9.60
N PRO A 92 14.48 6.63 -10.78
CA PRO A 92 15.23 6.56 -12.02
C PRO A 92 15.80 7.92 -12.40
N THR A 93 16.93 7.95 -13.11
CA THR A 93 17.63 9.18 -13.52
C THR A 93 16.74 10.16 -14.31
N ASP A 94 15.80 9.66 -15.09
CA ASP A 94 14.91 10.47 -15.94
C ASP A 94 13.51 10.70 -15.32
N TYR A 95 13.33 10.51 -14.01
CA TYR A 95 12.02 10.66 -13.35
C TYR A 95 11.42 12.07 -13.53
N ILE A 96 12.18 13.13 -13.25
CA ILE A 96 11.71 14.52 -13.42
C ILE A 96 11.50 14.85 -14.91
N LYS A 97 12.38 14.36 -15.79
CA LYS A 97 12.22 14.52 -17.23
C LYS A 97 10.94 13.86 -17.75
N ALA A 98 10.60 12.68 -17.25
CA ALA A 98 9.35 11.98 -17.59
C ALA A 98 8.11 12.78 -17.15
N ILE A 99 8.14 13.37 -15.95
CA ILE A 99 7.06 14.25 -15.47
C ILE A 99 6.91 15.47 -16.38
N ASN A 100 8.01 16.12 -16.75
CA ASN A 100 7.98 17.27 -17.67
C ASN A 100 7.31 16.89 -18.99
N ALA A 101 7.76 15.80 -19.63
CA ALA A 101 7.23 15.34 -20.89
C ALA A 101 5.71 15.06 -20.86
N GLU A 102 5.23 14.44 -19.75
CA GLU A 102 3.81 14.17 -19.58
C GLU A 102 2.96 15.43 -19.32
N LEU A 103 3.46 16.38 -18.54
CA LEU A 103 2.79 17.67 -18.29
C LEU A 103 2.78 18.57 -19.52
N ASP A 104 3.86 18.57 -20.31
CA ASP A 104 3.97 19.34 -21.54
C ASP A 104 3.06 18.74 -22.65
N ARG A 105 2.88 17.41 -22.66
CA ARG A 105 1.96 16.72 -23.58
C ARG A 105 0.51 17.06 -23.27
N GLU A 106 0.13 17.05 -21.99
CA GLU A 106 -1.24 17.27 -21.56
C GLU A 106 -1.30 17.68 -20.10
N HIS A 107 -2.00 18.78 -19.80
CA HIS A 107 -2.19 19.26 -18.42
C HIS A 107 -2.77 18.20 -17.50
N ALA A 108 -2.28 18.18 -16.27
CA ALA A 108 -2.85 17.41 -15.14
C ALA A 108 -2.77 18.25 -13.87
N ASP A 109 -3.85 18.32 -13.10
CA ASP A 109 -3.83 18.92 -11.76
C ASP A 109 -3.17 18.00 -10.74
N ALA A 110 -3.34 16.69 -10.93
CA ALA A 110 -2.69 15.65 -10.12
C ALA A 110 -2.24 14.49 -10.99
N PHE A 111 -1.18 13.82 -10.55
CA PHE A 111 -0.63 12.66 -11.25
C PHE A 111 0.04 11.69 -10.28
N GLY A 112 0.46 10.55 -10.78
CA GLY A 112 1.32 9.61 -10.09
C GLY A 112 1.83 8.57 -11.06
N GLY A 113 2.86 7.85 -10.67
CA GLY A 113 3.47 6.78 -11.44
C GLY A 113 3.38 5.43 -10.76
N PRO A 114 3.68 4.34 -11.48
CA PRO A 114 3.75 3.00 -10.91
C PRO A 114 4.96 2.84 -9.98
N ASP A 115 4.93 1.77 -9.19
CA ASP A 115 6.06 1.34 -8.40
C ASP A 115 6.60 -0.01 -8.92
N GLU A 116 7.92 -0.16 -8.90
CA GLU A 116 8.62 -1.36 -9.31
C GLU A 116 9.47 -1.94 -8.18
N ALA A 117 9.75 -3.25 -8.24
CA ALA A 117 10.66 -3.90 -7.32
C ALA A 117 12.10 -3.71 -7.82
N HIS A 118 12.98 -3.19 -6.96
CA HIS A 118 14.40 -3.07 -7.28
C HIS A 118 15.09 -4.45 -7.32
N SER A 119 16.12 -4.59 -8.14
CA SER A 119 16.88 -5.85 -8.27
C SER A 119 17.51 -6.31 -6.95
N SER A 120 17.92 -5.37 -6.07
CA SER A 120 18.49 -5.63 -4.75
C SER A 120 17.50 -6.14 -3.71
N PHE A 121 16.19 -6.21 -4.02
CA PHE A 121 15.20 -6.68 -3.05
C PHE A 121 15.46 -8.12 -2.64
N THR A 122 15.31 -8.39 -1.34
CA THR A 122 15.38 -9.74 -0.79
C THR A 122 14.27 -10.62 -1.36
N ASP A 123 14.41 -11.94 -1.26
CA ASP A 123 13.39 -12.89 -1.71
C ASP A 123 12.03 -12.63 -1.05
N THR A 124 12.02 -12.26 0.25
CA THR A 124 10.80 -11.88 0.97
C THR A 124 10.17 -10.61 0.40
N GLN A 125 10.96 -9.59 0.11
CA GLN A 125 10.44 -8.35 -0.50
C GLN A 125 9.90 -8.58 -1.91
N LYS A 126 10.54 -9.45 -2.72
CA LYS A 126 10.04 -9.87 -4.05
C LYS A 126 8.72 -10.63 -3.94
N ALA A 127 8.61 -11.53 -2.97
CA ALA A 127 7.37 -12.25 -2.69
C ALA A 127 6.23 -11.33 -2.25
N ILE A 128 6.51 -10.34 -1.38
CA ILE A 128 5.55 -9.31 -0.96
C ILE A 128 5.15 -8.44 -2.16
N SER A 129 6.11 -8.02 -2.99
CA SER A 129 5.83 -7.25 -4.20
C SER A 129 4.93 -8.03 -5.16
N TYR A 130 5.20 -9.33 -5.36
CA TYR A 130 4.35 -10.19 -6.16
C TYR A 130 2.91 -10.21 -5.62
N SER A 131 2.71 -10.46 -4.32
CA SER A 131 1.36 -10.52 -3.75
C SER A 131 0.63 -9.17 -3.86
N MET A 132 1.34 -8.04 -3.78
CA MET A 132 0.75 -6.70 -3.88
C MET A 132 0.39 -6.29 -5.31
N THR A 133 0.93 -6.95 -6.34
CA THR A 133 0.76 -6.55 -7.75
C THR A 133 0.12 -7.65 -8.62
N SER A 134 0.07 -8.90 -8.14
CA SER A 134 -0.50 -10.02 -8.88
C SER A 134 -1.99 -9.89 -9.09
N PHE A 135 -2.45 -10.30 -10.27
CA PHE A 135 -3.89 -10.43 -10.58
C PHE A 135 -4.60 -11.37 -9.60
N PHE A 136 -3.95 -12.46 -9.20
CA PHE A 136 -4.53 -13.46 -8.30
C PHE A 136 -4.84 -12.94 -6.88
N THR A 137 -4.21 -11.83 -6.47
CA THR A 137 -4.37 -11.28 -5.12
C THR A 137 -5.06 -9.92 -5.12
N THR A 138 -4.89 -9.12 -6.18
CA THR A 138 -5.40 -7.74 -6.26
C THR A 138 -6.48 -7.55 -7.32
N GLY A 139 -6.81 -8.59 -8.10
CA GLY A 139 -7.77 -8.49 -9.19
C GLY A 139 -7.35 -7.48 -10.28
N GLY A 140 -6.04 -7.21 -10.41
CA GLY A 140 -5.52 -6.26 -11.41
C GLY A 140 -5.63 -4.78 -11.04
N ILE A 141 -6.06 -4.43 -9.81
CA ILE A 141 -6.16 -3.03 -9.36
C ILE A 141 -4.78 -2.37 -9.20
N ARG A 142 -3.74 -3.16 -8.92
CA ARG A 142 -2.36 -2.71 -8.71
C ARG A 142 -1.42 -3.37 -9.73
N GLY A 143 -0.29 -2.71 -10.02
CA GLY A 143 0.80 -3.28 -10.84
C GLY A 143 0.60 -3.22 -12.35
N GLY A 144 -0.42 -2.54 -12.85
CA GLY A 144 -0.66 -2.40 -14.30
C GLY A 144 -0.24 -1.04 -14.85
N LYS A 145 0.50 -1.03 -15.99
CA LYS A 145 0.73 0.18 -16.80
C LYS A 145 -0.52 0.62 -17.59
N LYS A 146 -1.60 -0.16 -17.54
CA LYS A 146 -2.87 0.14 -18.22
C LYS A 146 -3.98 0.46 -17.24
N LYS A 147 -4.76 1.51 -17.52
CA LYS A 147 -5.96 1.89 -16.78
C LYS A 147 -7.04 0.82 -16.91
N LEU A 148 -7.56 0.34 -15.78
CA LEU A 148 -8.83 -0.39 -15.70
C LEU A 148 -9.98 0.54 -15.27
N ASP A 149 -9.68 1.66 -14.60
CA ASP A 149 -10.65 2.66 -14.07
C ASP A 149 -9.88 3.95 -13.70
N LYS A 150 -10.52 4.86 -12.95
CA LYS A 150 -9.88 6.07 -12.40
C LYS A 150 -8.59 5.72 -11.67
N PHE A 151 -7.51 6.41 -12.03
CA PHE A 151 -6.22 6.25 -11.38
C PHE A 151 -6.21 7.05 -10.06
N TYR A 152 -5.97 6.38 -8.95
CA TYR A 152 -5.83 7.00 -7.62
C TYR A 152 -4.34 7.11 -7.28
N PRO A 153 -3.72 8.32 -7.34
CA PRO A 153 -2.34 8.51 -6.95
C PRO A 153 -2.10 8.06 -5.51
N ARG A 154 -0.93 7.49 -5.27
CA ARG A 154 -0.52 7.02 -3.95
C ARG A 154 0.58 7.91 -3.40
N SER A 155 0.59 8.09 -2.09
CA SER A 155 1.51 9.01 -1.42
C SER A 155 3.00 8.72 -1.61
N PHE A 156 3.35 7.49 -1.98
CA PHE A 156 4.74 7.15 -2.29
C PHE A 156 5.23 7.73 -3.64
N ASN A 157 4.33 8.16 -4.53
CA ASN A 157 4.62 8.76 -5.83
C ASN A 157 3.39 9.53 -6.32
N MET A 158 3.18 10.72 -5.75
CA MET A 158 2.02 11.58 -6.05
C MET A 158 2.49 12.98 -6.37
N GLY A 159 2.16 13.48 -7.56
CA GLY A 159 2.30 14.88 -7.92
C GLY A 159 0.94 15.58 -7.92
N ILE A 160 0.92 16.85 -7.50
CA ILE A 160 -0.28 17.68 -7.50
C ILE A 160 0.09 19.16 -7.61
N SER A 161 -0.66 19.94 -8.38
CA SER A 161 -0.46 21.38 -8.44
C SER A 161 -0.67 22.03 -7.07
N LYS A 162 0.18 22.99 -6.71
CA LYS A 162 0.09 23.73 -5.44
C LYS A 162 -1.30 24.33 -5.24
N LYS A 163 -1.90 24.88 -6.31
CA LYS A 163 -3.24 25.44 -6.31
C LYS A 163 -4.28 24.40 -5.87
N ALA A 164 -4.28 23.20 -6.46
CA ALA A 164 -5.22 22.13 -6.11
C ALA A 164 -4.98 21.60 -4.70
N TYR A 165 -3.71 21.43 -4.30
CA TYR A 165 -3.36 20.97 -2.95
C TYR A 165 -3.91 21.90 -1.88
N MET A 166 -3.66 23.21 -2.00
CA MET A 166 -4.11 24.22 -1.04
C MET A 166 -5.63 24.36 -1.03
N ALA A 167 -6.27 24.34 -2.20
CA ALA A 167 -7.73 24.40 -2.30
C ALA A 167 -8.42 23.21 -1.63
N LEU A 168 -7.78 22.04 -1.63
CA LEU A 168 -8.30 20.83 -0.99
C LEU A 168 -7.92 20.74 0.50
N GLY A 169 -7.07 21.62 1.04
CA GLY A 169 -6.60 21.59 2.42
C GLY A 169 -5.66 20.42 2.76
N GLY A 170 -4.97 19.88 1.74
CA GLY A 170 -3.95 18.82 1.92
C GLY A 170 -4.49 17.49 2.41
N PHE A 171 -3.62 16.69 3.04
CA PHE A 171 -3.96 15.38 3.60
C PHE A 171 -4.81 15.51 4.88
N SER A 172 -5.80 14.66 5.03
CA SER A 172 -6.61 14.57 6.26
C SER A 172 -5.81 13.93 7.41
N LYS A 173 -6.36 14.03 8.64
CA LYS A 173 -5.74 13.45 9.84
C LYS A 173 -5.84 11.93 9.93
N MET A 174 -6.36 11.25 8.90
CA MET A 174 -6.39 9.78 8.85
C MET A 174 -4.97 9.22 8.93
N ARG A 175 -4.75 8.21 9.76
CA ARG A 175 -3.43 7.58 9.88
C ARG A 175 -3.13 6.59 8.75
N PHE A 176 -4.16 5.95 8.19
CA PHE A 176 -4.07 5.01 7.07
C PHE A 176 -5.17 5.30 6.07
N GLY A 177 -4.82 5.32 4.78
CA GLY A 177 -5.74 5.62 3.69
C GLY A 177 -5.93 7.11 3.44
N GLU A 178 -5.10 7.96 4.03
CA GLU A 178 -5.07 9.41 3.82
C GLU A 178 -4.78 9.77 2.36
N ASP A 179 -4.01 8.93 1.66
CA ASP A 179 -3.74 9.07 0.23
C ASP A 179 -4.98 8.77 -0.63
N ILE A 180 -5.77 7.75 -0.25
CA ILE A 180 -7.02 7.43 -0.94
C ILE A 180 -8.07 8.50 -0.64
N ASP A 181 -8.19 8.95 0.61
CA ASP A 181 -9.05 10.08 0.99
C ASP A 181 -8.73 11.33 0.15
N PHE A 182 -7.44 11.66 0.05
CA PHE A 182 -7.01 12.82 -0.72
C PHE A 182 -7.33 12.65 -2.21
N SER A 183 -7.06 11.48 -2.78
CA SER A 183 -7.39 11.16 -4.17
C SER A 183 -8.91 11.24 -4.44
N ILE A 184 -9.76 10.78 -3.51
CA ILE A 184 -11.22 10.91 -3.63
C ILE A 184 -11.61 12.39 -3.68
N ARG A 185 -11.01 13.25 -2.83
CA ARG A 185 -11.29 14.69 -2.83
C ARG A 185 -10.83 15.38 -4.10
N ILE A 186 -9.67 14.99 -4.66
CA ILE A 186 -9.19 15.44 -5.98
C ILE A 186 -10.26 15.18 -7.05
N PHE A 187 -10.78 13.95 -7.13
CA PHE A 187 -11.81 13.59 -8.10
C PHE A 187 -13.15 14.30 -7.87
N LYS A 188 -13.58 14.42 -6.61
CA LYS A 188 -14.85 15.11 -6.27
C LYS A 188 -14.82 16.60 -6.60
N ALA A 189 -13.66 17.21 -6.52
CA ALA A 189 -13.45 18.62 -6.89
C ALA A 189 -13.29 18.83 -8.40
N GLY A 190 -13.34 17.77 -9.22
CA GLY A 190 -13.28 17.86 -10.67
C GLY A 190 -11.86 18.08 -11.22
N TYR A 191 -10.81 17.93 -10.41
CA TYR A 191 -9.44 18.06 -10.85
C TYR A 191 -9.03 16.91 -11.77
N LYS A 192 -8.23 17.24 -12.81
CA LYS A 192 -7.74 16.29 -13.79
C LYS A 192 -6.59 15.46 -13.21
N CYS A 193 -6.82 14.16 -13.03
CA CYS A 193 -5.83 13.24 -12.52
C CYS A 193 -5.38 12.24 -13.59
N ARG A 194 -4.05 12.09 -13.77
CA ARG A 194 -3.46 11.23 -14.80
C ARG A 194 -2.44 10.24 -14.21
N LEU A 195 -2.35 9.06 -14.82
CA LEU A 195 -1.24 8.14 -14.62
C LEU A 195 -0.09 8.54 -15.57
N PHE A 196 1.11 8.69 -15.03
CA PHE A 196 2.35 8.93 -15.77
C PHE A 196 3.19 7.63 -15.74
N PRO A 197 3.08 6.75 -16.76
CA PRO A 197 3.69 5.43 -16.71
C PRO A 197 5.22 5.47 -16.60
N GLU A 198 5.84 6.49 -17.20
CA GLU A 198 7.30 6.63 -17.23
C GLU A 198 7.85 7.34 -15.97
N ALA A 199 7.00 7.98 -15.16
CA ALA A 199 7.37 8.55 -13.86
C ALA A 199 7.22 7.49 -12.74
N TRP A 200 7.84 6.34 -12.94
CA TRP A 200 7.83 5.25 -11.98
C TRP A 200 8.94 5.39 -10.94
N VAL A 201 8.80 4.66 -9.82
CA VAL A 201 9.79 4.65 -8.74
C VAL A 201 10.07 3.22 -8.28
N TRP A 202 11.29 2.93 -7.80
CA TRP A 202 11.55 1.75 -7.00
C TRP A 202 11.06 2.02 -5.58
N HIS A 203 10.07 1.25 -5.12
CA HIS A 203 9.50 1.40 -3.78
C HIS A 203 9.85 0.20 -2.93
N LYS A 204 10.60 0.39 -1.85
CA LYS A 204 11.01 -0.68 -0.94
C LYS A 204 9.80 -1.31 -0.27
N ARG A 205 9.71 -2.62 -0.33
CA ARG A 205 8.68 -3.39 0.34
C ARG A 205 9.08 -3.67 1.80
N ARG A 206 8.12 -4.02 2.63
CA ARG A 206 8.38 -4.48 4.00
C ARG A 206 9.38 -5.63 3.98
N THR A 207 10.30 -5.64 4.93
CA THR A 207 11.41 -6.58 4.98
C THR A 207 11.01 -7.94 5.51
N ASP A 208 9.89 -8.02 6.25
CA ASP A 208 9.40 -9.26 6.86
C ASP A 208 7.88 -9.37 6.82
N PHE A 209 7.39 -10.61 6.97
CA PHE A 209 5.96 -10.93 6.90
C PHE A 209 5.15 -10.38 8.07
N ARG A 210 5.74 -10.17 9.25
CA ARG A 210 5.04 -9.59 10.41
C ARG A 210 4.72 -8.12 10.18
N LYS A 211 5.68 -7.35 9.65
CA LYS A 211 5.47 -5.96 9.26
C LYS A 211 4.46 -5.87 8.12
N PHE A 212 4.52 -6.81 7.16
CA PHE A 212 3.58 -6.87 6.06
C PHE A 212 2.16 -7.18 6.54
N TRP A 213 1.97 -8.14 7.45
CA TRP A 213 0.66 -8.40 8.08
C TRP A 213 0.07 -7.15 8.72
N ARG A 214 0.85 -6.41 9.52
CA ARG A 214 0.39 -5.16 10.15
C ARG A 214 -0.07 -4.13 9.13
N GLN A 215 0.67 -4.00 8.03
CA GLN A 215 0.34 -3.09 6.93
C GLN A 215 -0.99 -3.45 6.27
N VAL A 216 -1.18 -4.70 5.86
CA VAL A 216 -2.39 -5.11 5.16
C VAL A 216 -3.61 -5.17 6.07
N TYR A 217 -3.44 -5.49 7.36
CA TYR A 217 -4.48 -5.43 8.37
C TYR A 217 -5.02 -3.99 8.52
N ASN A 218 -4.14 -3.02 8.66
CA ASN A 218 -4.53 -1.60 8.70
C ASN A 218 -5.16 -1.13 7.37
N SER A 219 -4.74 -1.68 6.23
CA SER A 219 -5.39 -1.39 4.94
C SER A 219 -6.85 -1.86 4.92
N GLY A 220 -7.15 -3.02 5.54
CA GLY A 220 -8.52 -3.50 5.73
C GLY A 220 -9.36 -2.57 6.63
N ILE A 221 -8.78 -2.11 7.76
CA ILE A 221 -9.43 -1.13 8.65
C ILE A 221 -9.69 0.18 7.89
N ALA A 222 -8.69 0.70 7.20
CA ALA A 222 -8.79 1.95 6.44
C ALA A 222 -9.91 1.90 5.39
N ARG A 223 -10.17 0.73 4.78
CA ARG A 223 -11.25 0.57 3.81
C ARG A 223 -12.63 0.84 4.43
N ILE A 224 -12.87 0.38 5.64
CA ILE A 224 -14.13 0.65 6.36
C ILE A 224 -14.20 2.11 6.84
N ASN A 225 -13.08 2.70 7.29
CA ASN A 225 -13.01 4.11 7.64
C ASN A 225 -13.37 4.98 6.43
N LEU A 226 -12.83 4.68 5.25
CA LEU A 226 -13.17 5.35 3.99
C LEU A 226 -14.63 5.11 3.56
N TYR A 227 -15.13 3.88 3.70
CA TYR A 227 -16.55 3.58 3.42
C TYR A 227 -17.50 4.40 4.28
N LYS A 228 -17.22 4.56 5.57
CA LYS A 228 -18.04 5.40 6.48
C LYS A 228 -18.04 6.87 6.07
N LYS A 229 -16.95 7.36 5.46
CA LYS A 229 -16.80 8.73 4.98
C LYS A 229 -17.32 8.92 3.55
N TYR A 230 -17.11 7.90 2.71
CA TYR A 230 -17.45 7.87 1.28
C TYR A 230 -18.05 6.50 0.92
N PRO A 231 -19.36 6.27 1.13
CA PRO A 231 -19.98 4.96 0.89
C PRO A 231 -19.75 4.42 -0.53
N GLU A 232 -19.74 5.29 -1.52
CA GLU A 232 -19.49 4.97 -2.92
C GLU A 232 -18.06 4.49 -3.23
N SER A 233 -17.13 4.67 -2.30
CA SER A 233 -15.73 4.23 -2.46
C SER A 233 -15.55 2.72 -2.30
N LEU A 234 -16.53 2.03 -1.71
CA LEU A 234 -16.47 0.58 -1.52
C LEU A 234 -16.95 -0.14 -2.79
N LYS A 235 -16.04 -0.87 -3.43
CA LYS A 235 -16.32 -1.70 -4.61
C LYS A 235 -16.32 -3.18 -4.21
N LEU A 236 -17.01 -4.03 -4.99
CA LEU A 236 -17.08 -5.49 -4.75
C LEU A 236 -15.71 -6.15 -4.61
N VAL A 237 -14.74 -5.71 -5.41
CA VAL A 237 -13.36 -6.22 -5.33
C VAL A 237 -12.70 -6.00 -3.96
N HIS A 238 -13.10 -4.99 -3.20
CA HIS A 238 -12.60 -4.76 -1.85
C HIS A 238 -13.15 -5.77 -0.82
N LEU A 239 -14.20 -6.50 -1.16
CA LEU A 239 -14.78 -7.55 -0.32
C LEU A 239 -14.08 -8.92 -0.53
N LEU A 240 -13.39 -9.11 -1.67
CA LEU A 240 -12.76 -10.40 -2.00
C LEU A 240 -11.82 -10.93 -0.91
N PRO A 241 -10.92 -10.12 -0.30
CA PRO A 241 -10.09 -10.61 0.79
C PRO A 241 -10.88 -11.02 2.04
N MET A 242 -11.99 -10.33 2.33
CA MET A 242 -12.90 -10.73 3.41
C MET A 242 -13.57 -12.06 3.12
N VAL A 243 -14.10 -12.24 1.90
CA VAL A 243 -14.73 -13.50 1.46
C VAL A 243 -13.71 -14.65 1.50
N PHE A 244 -12.48 -14.42 1.02
CA PHE A 244 -11.40 -15.39 1.11
C PHE A 244 -11.10 -15.78 2.57
N THR A 245 -11.01 -14.81 3.47
CA THR A 245 -10.76 -15.04 4.91
C THR A 245 -11.88 -15.87 5.54
N LEU A 246 -13.13 -15.52 5.26
CA LEU A 246 -14.30 -16.29 5.74
C LEU A 246 -14.32 -17.71 5.13
N GLY A 247 -13.93 -17.85 3.86
CA GLY A 247 -13.80 -19.15 3.19
C GLY A 247 -12.77 -20.06 3.87
N ILE A 248 -11.60 -19.53 4.23
CA ILE A 248 -10.56 -20.29 4.96
C ILE A 248 -11.07 -20.72 6.35
N PHE A 249 -11.63 -19.77 7.13
CA PHE A 249 -12.18 -20.11 8.45
C PHE A 249 -13.37 -21.06 8.35
N GLY A 250 -14.23 -20.87 7.34
CA GLY A 250 -15.34 -21.79 7.07
C GLY A 250 -14.86 -23.21 6.75
N THR A 251 -13.85 -23.35 5.90
CA THR A 251 -13.26 -24.67 5.58
C THR A 251 -12.72 -25.36 6.84
N ILE A 252 -12.00 -24.62 7.70
CA ILE A 252 -11.50 -25.15 8.97
C ILE A 252 -12.66 -25.59 9.88
N ALA A 253 -13.71 -24.75 9.97
CA ALA A 253 -14.89 -25.06 10.79
C ALA A 253 -15.66 -26.29 10.27
N ILE A 254 -15.82 -26.43 8.94
CA ILE A 254 -16.45 -27.59 8.31
C ILE A 254 -15.63 -28.86 8.60
N TRP A 255 -14.30 -28.82 8.50
CA TRP A 255 -13.42 -29.90 8.89
C TRP A 255 -13.62 -30.32 10.36
N ALA A 256 -13.60 -29.34 11.26
CA ALA A 256 -13.76 -29.56 12.69
C ALA A 256 -15.15 -30.20 13.00
N LEU A 257 -16.22 -29.69 12.36
CA LEU A 257 -17.57 -30.20 12.51
C LEU A 257 -17.68 -31.65 11.98
N GLY A 258 -17.16 -31.90 10.77
CA GLY A 258 -17.19 -33.24 10.17
C GLY A 258 -16.46 -34.28 11.03
N LEU A 259 -15.25 -33.94 11.51
CA LEU A 259 -14.47 -34.79 12.41
C LEU A 259 -15.19 -35.02 13.75
N PHE A 260 -15.82 -33.98 14.32
CA PHE A 260 -16.58 -34.10 15.55
C PHE A 260 -17.77 -35.06 15.36
N MET A 261 -18.58 -34.85 14.33
CA MET A 261 -19.76 -35.70 14.05
C MET A 261 -19.37 -37.13 13.74
N PHE A 262 -18.27 -37.35 13.00
CA PHE A 262 -17.78 -38.69 12.65
C PHE A 262 -17.29 -39.46 13.88
N ASN A 263 -16.56 -38.82 14.80
CA ASN A 263 -15.96 -39.50 15.94
C ASN A 263 -16.87 -39.58 17.17
N PHE A 264 -17.76 -38.61 17.37
CA PHE A 264 -18.57 -38.47 18.58
C PHE A 264 -20.08 -38.50 18.32
N GLY A 265 -20.50 -38.76 17.08
CA GLY A 265 -21.90 -38.90 16.73
C GLY A 265 -22.49 -40.12 17.41
N PRO A 266 -23.68 -39.99 18.07
CA PRO A 266 -24.29 -41.08 18.88
C PRO A 266 -24.79 -42.25 18.08
N ASP A 267 -24.97 -42.15 16.78
CA ASP A 267 -25.48 -43.17 15.89
C ASP A 267 -24.83 -43.18 14.50
N HIS A 268 -25.09 -44.22 13.70
CA HIS A 268 -24.56 -44.38 12.35
C HIS A 268 -25.00 -43.25 11.40
N MET A 269 -26.15 -42.63 11.61
CA MET A 269 -26.65 -41.54 10.79
C MET A 269 -25.79 -40.28 11.00
N ASN A 270 -25.47 -39.93 12.24
CA ASN A 270 -24.57 -38.81 12.54
C ASN A 270 -23.15 -39.03 12.00
N GLN A 271 -22.64 -40.27 12.06
CA GLN A 271 -21.34 -40.61 11.46
C GLN A 271 -21.35 -40.46 9.93
N SER A 272 -22.44 -40.89 9.27
CA SER A 272 -22.59 -40.74 7.80
C SER A 272 -22.68 -39.26 7.39
N ILE A 273 -23.41 -38.44 8.15
CA ILE A 273 -23.46 -36.98 7.93
C ILE A 273 -22.08 -36.36 8.16
N GLY A 274 -21.37 -36.78 9.21
CA GLY A 274 -20.00 -36.32 9.48
C GLY A 274 -19.06 -36.63 8.31
N PHE A 275 -19.18 -37.80 7.69
CA PHE A 275 -18.40 -38.14 6.51
C PHE A 275 -18.73 -37.23 5.31
N ALA A 276 -20.02 -36.99 5.01
CA ALA A 276 -20.43 -36.09 3.93
C ALA A 276 -19.95 -34.63 4.15
N VAL A 277 -19.93 -34.17 5.41
CA VAL A 277 -19.39 -32.86 5.79
C VAL A 277 -17.86 -32.81 5.54
N MET A 278 -17.13 -33.88 5.82
CA MET A 278 -15.70 -33.97 5.51
C MET A 278 -15.43 -34.00 4.00
N GLU A 279 -16.27 -34.66 3.19
CA GLU A 279 -16.15 -34.59 1.72
C GLU A 279 -16.29 -33.16 1.19
N LEU A 280 -17.24 -32.39 1.72
CA LEU A 280 -17.36 -30.95 1.40
C LEU A 280 -16.10 -30.18 1.80
N ALA A 281 -15.54 -30.44 2.98
CA ALA A 281 -14.30 -29.83 3.44
C ALA A 281 -13.11 -30.21 2.54
N MET A 282 -13.03 -31.48 2.08
CA MET A 282 -12.02 -31.91 1.10
C MET A 282 -12.15 -31.15 -0.22
N LEU A 283 -13.36 -30.97 -0.73
CA LEU A 283 -13.60 -30.21 -1.95
C LEU A 283 -13.13 -28.73 -1.80
N CYS A 284 -13.47 -28.08 -0.69
CA CYS A 284 -12.98 -26.72 -0.39
C CYS A 284 -11.45 -26.68 -0.33
N THR A 285 -10.83 -27.63 0.36
CA THR A 285 -9.37 -27.75 0.47
C THR A 285 -8.72 -27.96 -0.90
N PHE A 286 -9.33 -28.75 -1.77
CA PHE A 286 -8.85 -28.96 -3.13
C PHE A 286 -8.78 -27.63 -3.92
N PHE A 287 -9.80 -26.79 -3.86
CA PHE A 287 -9.76 -25.46 -4.52
C PHE A 287 -8.71 -24.54 -3.92
N ILE A 288 -8.51 -24.58 -2.59
CA ILE A 288 -7.44 -23.81 -1.93
C ILE A 288 -6.07 -24.28 -2.44
N LEU A 289 -5.85 -25.59 -2.58
CA LEU A 289 -4.61 -26.15 -3.10
C LEU A 289 -4.38 -25.76 -4.57
N LEU A 290 -5.40 -25.81 -5.42
CA LEU A 290 -5.31 -25.32 -6.80
C LEU A 290 -4.91 -23.85 -6.85
N TYR A 291 -5.48 -23.01 -5.99
CA TYR A 291 -5.10 -21.61 -5.87
C TYR A 291 -3.64 -21.45 -5.44
N CYS A 292 -3.16 -22.23 -4.46
CA CYS A 292 -1.76 -22.24 -4.05
C CYS A 292 -0.83 -22.62 -5.21
N ILE A 293 -1.18 -23.66 -5.99
CA ILE A 293 -0.41 -24.10 -7.15
C ILE A 293 -0.36 -23.00 -8.22
N ALA A 294 -1.48 -22.33 -8.50
CA ALA A 294 -1.54 -21.24 -9.46
C ALA A 294 -0.65 -20.05 -9.04
N LEU A 295 -0.70 -19.64 -7.76
CA LEU A 295 0.17 -18.61 -7.20
C LEU A 295 1.64 -18.98 -7.30
N PHE A 296 1.98 -20.22 -6.89
CA PHE A 296 3.33 -20.75 -6.93
C PHE A 296 3.89 -20.75 -8.36
N ALA A 297 3.14 -21.28 -9.31
CA ALA A 297 3.55 -21.38 -10.71
C ALA A 297 3.74 -19.99 -11.35
N ASP A 298 2.77 -19.08 -11.18
CA ASP A 298 2.85 -17.73 -11.74
C ASP A 298 4.01 -16.93 -11.14
N SER A 299 4.19 -16.98 -9.81
CA SER A 299 5.30 -16.28 -9.14
C SER A 299 6.66 -16.89 -9.50
N THR A 300 6.77 -18.21 -9.55
CA THR A 300 8.00 -18.89 -9.97
C THR A 300 8.40 -18.49 -11.38
N ARG A 301 7.44 -18.45 -12.31
CA ARG A 301 7.67 -18.03 -13.70
C ARG A 301 8.14 -16.58 -13.77
N LYS A 302 7.48 -15.65 -13.03
CA LYS A 302 7.82 -14.21 -13.03
C LYS A 302 9.16 -13.90 -12.41
N ASN A 303 9.48 -14.54 -11.29
CA ASN A 303 10.71 -14.29 -10.52
C ASN A 303 11.85 -15.26 -10.88
N ARG A 304 11.61 -16.27 -11.71
CA ARG A 304 12.58 -17.33 -12.07
C ARG A 304 13.20 -18.02 -10.84
N SER A 305 12.41 -18.22 -9.79
CA SER A 305 12.87 -18.78 -8.52
C SER A 305 11.75 -19.55 -7.81
N LEU A 306 11.98 -20.84 -7.56
CA LEU A 306 11.08 -21.71 -6.77
C LEU A 306 10.91 -21.19 -5.34
N LYS A 307 12.00 -20.70 -4.74
CA LYS A 307 11.98 -20.12 -3.38
C LYS A 307 11.07 -18.92 -3.29
N ILE A 308 11.17 -17.97 -4.24
CA ILE A 308 10.28 -16.80 -4.28
C ILE A 308 8.85 -17.25 -4.59
N GLY A 309 8.65 -18.26 -5.43
CA GLY A 309 7.34 -18.88 -5.68
C GLY A 309 6.67 -19.34 -4.38
N ALA A 310 7.37 -20.13 -3.57
CA ALA A 310 6.86 -20.61 -2.28
C ALA A 310 6.59 -19.46 -1.29
N LEU A 311 7.51 -18.52 -1.14
CA LEU A 311 7.31 -17.33 -0.30
C LEU A 311 6.14 -16.47 -0.76
N SER A 312 5.84 -16.44 -2.07
CA SER A 312 4.71 -15.68 -2.63
C SER A 312 3.35 -16.28 -2.26
N VAL A 313 3.25 -17.60 -2.12
CA VAL A 313 2.04 -18.25 -1.60
C VAL A 313 1.78 -17.76 -0.17
N VAL A 314 2.80 -17.81 0.70
CA VAL A 314 2.70 -17.32 2.08
C VAL A 314 2.33 -15.84 2.11
N SER A 315 2.99 -15.03 1.28
CA SER A 315 2.73 -13.59 1.18
C SER A 315 1.29 -13.29 0.72
N ALA A 316 0.76 -14.05 -0.25
CA ALA A 316 -0.61 -13.89 -0.74
C ALA A 316 -1.65 -14.18 0.36
N PHE A 317 -1.45 -15.25 1.14
CA PHE A 317 -2.31 -15.56 2.29
C PHE A 317 -2.23 -14.45 3.35
N ILE A 318 -1.03 -13.97 3.68
CA ILE A 318 -0.85 -12.84 4.60
C ILE A 318 -1.62 -11.61 4.10
N GLN A 319 -1.53 -11.30 2.82
CA GLN A 319 -2.23 -10.16 2.24
C GLN A 319 -3.74 -10.30 2.33
N LEU A 320 -4.28 -11.43 1.86
CA LEU A 320 -5.73 -11.62 1.79
C LEU A 320 -6.34 -11.76 3.20
N MET A 321 -5.76 -12.61 4.05
CA MET A 321 -6.26 -12.82 5.41
C MET A 321 -6.01 -11.59 6.31
N GLY A 322 -4.83 -10.97 6.23
CA GLY A 322 -4.54 -9.76 7.00
C GLY A 322 -5.51 -8.64 6.69
N TYR A 323 -5.74 -8.37 5.40
CA TYR A 323 -6.73 -7.38 4.98
C TYR A 323 -8.15 -7.79 5.39
N GLY A 324 -8.55 -9.05 5.15
CA GLY A 324 -9.88 -9.54 5.49
C GLY A 324 -10.18 -9.48 6.99
N CYS A 325 -9.22 -9.88 7.85
CA CYS A 325 -9.34 -9.76 9.31
C CYS A 325 -9.47 -8.29 9.75
N GLY A 326 -8.63 -7.40 9.18
CA GLY A 326 -8.72 -5.96 9.47
C GLY A 326 -10.06 -5.36 9.04
N PHE A 327 -10.57 -5.75 7.88
CA PHE A 327 -11.86 -5.33 7.35
C PHE A 327 -13.02 -5.81 8.26
N LEU A 328 -13.06 -7.10 8.62
CA LEU A 328 -14.08 -7.69 9.51
C LEU A 328 -14.07 -7.03 10.89
N ASN A 329 -12.89 -6.82 11.48
CA ASN A 329 -12.75 -6.13 12.77
C ASN A 329 -13.30 -4.69 12.69
N ALA A 330 -12.93 -3.95 11.65
CA ALA A 330 -13.41 -2.59 11.46
C ALA A 330 -14.90 -2.53 11.15
N TRP A 331 -15.41 -3.44 10.32
CA TRP A 331 -16.84 -3.54 10.04
C TRP A 331 -17.64 -3.79 11.33
N TRP A 332 -17.22 -4.76 12.14
CA TRP A 332 -17.86 -5.04 13.43
C TRP A 332 -17.84 -3.83 14.36
N ARG A 333 -16.66 -3.24 14.57
CA ARG A 333 -16.52 -2.11 15.50
C ARG A 333 -17.25 -0.85 15.03
N ARG A 334 -17.16 -0.52 13.74
CA ARG A 334 -17.69 0.75 13.23
C ARG A 334 -19.11 0.70 12.68
N CYS A 335 -19.49 -0.42 12.06
CA CYS A 335 -20.82 -0.55 11.45
C CYS A 335 -21.82 -1.22 12.40
N VAL A 336 -21.41 -2.19 13.22
CA VAL A 336 -22.28 -2.86 14.18
C VAL A 336 -22.27 -2.16 15.54
N LEU A 337 -21.06 -1.90 16.11
CA LEU A 337 -20.95 -1.30 17.45
C LEU A 337 -20.92 0.24 17.46
N GLY A 338 -20.94 0.91 16.31
CA GLY A 338 -20.96 2.37 16.20
C GLY A 338 -19.72 3.10 16.73
N LYS A 339 -18.58 2.40 16.96
CA LYS A 339 -17.37 3.00 17.53
C LYS A 339 -16.70 3.98 16.56
N SER A 340 -15.88 4.91 17.10
CA SER A 340 -15.12 5.89 16.35
C SER A 340 -14.05 5.26 15.44
N GLU A 341 -13.46 6.08 14.56
CA GLU A 341 -12.32 5.72 13.73
C GLU A 341 -11.13 5.24 14.59
N PHE A 342 -10.43 4.21 14.12
CA PHE A 342 -9.26 3.66 14.78
C PHE A 342 -8.28 3.08 13.76
N ALA A 343 -7.05 2.88 14.22
CA ALA A 343 -6.03 2.08 13.56
C ALA A 343 -5.51 1.01 14.53
N ALA A 344 -4.99 -0.09 14.01
CA ALA A 344 -4.34 -1.11 14.81
C ALA A 344 -2.82 -0.88 14.84
N PHE A 345 -2.17 -1.41 15.89
CA PHE A 345 -0.71 -1.37 16.04
C PHE A 345 -0.09 0.04 16.12
N GLU A 346 -0.84 1.09 16.49
CA GLU A 346 -0.38 2.48 16.50
C GLU A 346 0.94 2.66 17.26
N LYS A 347 1.10 2.03 18.44
CA LYS A 347 2.32 2.11 19.27
C LYS A 347 3.50 1.26 18.76
N THR A 348 3.27 0.32 17.86
CA THR A 348 4.27 -0.68 17.43
C THR A 348 4.42 -0.80 15.93
N PHE A 349 3.77 0.07 15.16
CA PHE A 349 3.74 -0.04 13.70
C PHE A 349 5.12 0.18 13.08
N TYR A 350 5.92 1.05 13.67
CA TYR A 350 7.29 1.39 13.23
C TYR A 350 8.40 0.78 14.11
N LYS A 351 8.02 -0.11 15.07
CA LYS A 351 8.98 -0.86 15.88
C LYS A 351 9.32 -2.21 15.25
#